data_eca509cc9a0086defc1de2a84665e49b
#
_entry.id   eca509cc9a0086defc1de2a84665e49b
#
_cell.length_a   1.000
_cell.length_b   1.000
_cell.length_c   1.000
_cell.angle_alpha   90.00
_cell.angle_beta   90.00
_cell.angle_gamma   90.00
#
_symmetry.space_group_name_H-M   'P 1'
#
loop_
_entity.id
_entity.type
_entity.pdbx_description
1 polymer ?
#
loop_
_entity_poly.entity_id
_entity_poly.type
_entity_poly.pdbx_seq_one_letter_code
_entity_poly.pdbx_strand_id
1 'polypeptide(L)'
;MADIVSRISYAMSLRGPQKEALSYLDAISTHCDYQRDSKAAVEAAATEHCEKQRTIKVDAKFDFPSFCFAMATGIGKTRLMGASIYYLYKTKGYRHFFILAPGSTIYDKLRKESNPAHPKYIFKGLEAEMGRPKVT
;
A
#
# COMPACT_ATOMS: atom_id res chain seq x y z
N MET A 1 -10.95 -5.70 19.13
CA MET A 1 -11.19 -5.18 17.76
C MET A 1 -10.00 -5.53 16.89
N ALA A 2 -10.22 -6.18 15.75
CA ALA A 2 -9.12 -6.48 14.84
C ALA A 2 -8.52 -5.18 14.29
N ASP A 3 -7.20 -5.12 14.24
CA ASP A 3 -6.51 -3.97 13.64
C ASP A 3 -6.75 -3.91 12.13
N ILE A 4 -6.52 -2.75 11.54
CA ILE A 4 -6.78 -2.49 10.11
C ILE A 4 -5.98 -3.44 9.21
N VAL A 5 -4.74 -3.75 9.57
CA VAL A 5 -3.86 -4.65 8.80
C VAL A 5 -4.45 -6.07 8.78
N SER A 6 -4.89 -6.56 9.91
CA SER A 6 -5.54 -7.90 10.00
C SER A 6 -6.84 -7.96 9.22
N ARG A 7 -7.65 -6.91 9.26
CA ARG A 7 -8.90 -6.82 8.49
C ARG A 7 -8.64 -6.86 6.98
N ILE A 8 -7.72 -6.04 6.49
CA ILE A 8 -7.34 -6.02 5.07
C ILE A 8 -6.75 -7.36 4.65
N SER A 9 -5.86 -7.91 5.47
CA SER A 9 -5.19 -9.19 5.19
C SER A 9 -6.19 -10.33 5.06
N TYR A 10 -7.19 -10.37 5.91
CA TYR A 10 -8.26 -11.36 5.84
C TYR A 10 -9.15 -11.15 4.60
N ALA A 11 -9.65 -9.93 4.40
CA ALA A 11 -10.55 -9.61 3.29
C ALA A 11 -9.92 -9.86 1.92
N MET A 12 -8.65 -9.50 1.75
CA MET A 12 -7.92 -9.66 0.49
C MET A 12 -7.17 -10.98 0.40
N SER A 13 -7.21 -11.84 1.41
CA SER A 13 -6.44 -13.08 1.49
C SER A 13 -4.95 -12.85 1.25
N LEU A 14 -4.36 -11.90 1.97
CA LEU A 14 -2.94 -11.58 1.83
C LEU A 14 -2.07 -12.73 2.37
N ARG A 15 -0.98 -13.00 1.66
CA ARG A 15 0.06 -13.93 2.11
C ARG A 15 0.96 -13.26 3.16
N GLY A 16 1.75 -14.07 3.89
CA GLY A 16 2.65 -13.60 4.92
C GLY A 16 3.50 -12.38 4.55
N PRO A 17 4.26 -12.42 3.43
CA PRO A 17 5.07 -11.29 3.01
C PRO A 17 4.27 -10.01 2.69
N GLN A 18 3.09 -10.14 2.12
CA GLN A 18 2.20 -9.01 1.84
C GLN A 18 1.65 -8.39 3.13
N LYS A 19 1.22 -9.23 4.07
CA LYS A 19 0.76 -8.78 5.38
C LYS A 19 1.87 -8.07 6.15
N GLU A 20 3.08 -8.62 6.13
CA GLU A 20 4.26 -8.03 6.76
C GLU A 20 4.57 -6.66 6.17
N ALA A 21 4.62 -6.52 4.85
CA ALA A 21 4.84 -5.25 4.18
C ALA A 21 3.78 -4.19 4.55
N LEU A 22 2.51 -4.60 4.60
CA LEU A 22 1.42 -3.71 5.02
C LEU A 22 1.55 -3.30 6.49
N SER A 23 2.03 -4.19 7.36
CA SER A 23 2.25 -3.87 8.78
C SER A 23 3.35 -2.84 8.98
N TYR A 24 4.38 -2.82 8.14
CA TYR A 24 5.40 -1.77 8.17
C TYR A 24 4.83 -0.42 7.71
N LEU A 25 4.03 -0.41 6.67
CA LEU A 25 3.34 0.80 6.26
C LEU A 25 2.45 1.35 7.39
N ASP A 26 1.73 0.48 8.09
CA ASP A 26 0.90 0.84 9.24
C ASP A 26 1.74 1.40 10.40
N ALA A 27 2.85 0.76 10.74
CA ALA A 27 3.73 1.20 11.81
C ALA A 27 4.26 2.62 11.58
N ILE A 28 4.64 2.96 10.35
CA ILE A 28 5.09 4.30 10.00
C ILE A 28 3.90 5.29 9.95
N SER A 29 2.84 4.91 9.26
CA SER A 29 1.68 5.78 9.00
C SER A 29 0.93 6.18 10.27
N THR A 30 0.95 5.34 11.29
CA THR A 30 0.32 5.62 12.58
C THR A 30 1.03 6.74 13.34
N HIS A 31 2.32 6.96 13.08
CA HIS A 31 3.16 7.89 13.82
C HIS A 31 3.52 9.16 13.04
N CYS A 32 3.00 9.34 11.83
CA CYS A 32 3.27 10.54 11.04
C CYS A 32 2.09 10.91 10.12
N ASP A 33 2.06 12.18 9.74
CA ASP A 33 1.14 12.74 8.74
C ASP A 33 1.96 13.12 7.50
N TYR A 34 1.79 12.39 6.41
CA TYR A 34 2.56 12.58 5.18
C TYR A 34 2.35 13.93 4.49
N GLN A 35 1.27 14.63 4.81
CA GLN A 35 0.97 15.94 4.23
C GLN A 35 1.52 17.10 5.08
N ARG A 36 1.67 16.91 6.39
CA ARG A 36 2.04 17.95 7.34
C ARG A 36 3.44 17.81 7.89
N ASP A 37 3.88 16.57 8.11
CA ASP A 37 5.17 16.30 8.70
C ASP A 37 6.30 16.50 7.68
N SER A 38 7.42 17.00 8.19
CA SER A 38 8.64 17.11 7.39
C SER A 38 9.17 15.72 7.01
N LYS A 39 9.95 15.67 5.95
CA LYS A 39 10.70 14.47 5.57
C LYS A 39 11.47 13.87 6.75
N ALA A 40 12.17 14.71 7.52
CA ALA A 40 12.93 14.27 8.68
C ALA A 40 12.04 13.63 9.75
N ALA A 41 10.83 14.12 9.99
CA ALA A 41 9.88 13.53 10.91
C ALA A 41 9.39 12.15 10.46
N VAL A 42 9.13 11.98 9.16
CA VAL A 42 8.73 10.68 8.58
C VAL A 42 9.87 9.67 8.66
N GLU A 43 11.10 10.09 8.40
CA GLU A 43 12.31 9.26 8.55
C GLU A 43 12.54 8.83 10.00
N ALA A 44 12.37 9.75 10.94
CA ALA A 44 12.49 9.45 12.36
C ALA A 44 11.46 8.40 12.79
N ALA A 45 10.21 8.52 12.33
CA ALA A 45 9.16 7.53 12.59
C ALA A 45 9.51 6.15 11.98
N ALA A 46 10.03 6.13 10.77
CA ALA A 46 10.46 4.89 10.12
C ALA A 46 11.62 4.23 10.85
N THR A 47 12.61 5.01 11.26
CA THR A 47 13.76 4.53 12.04
C THR A 47 13.33 3.95 13.40
N GLU A 48 12.50 4.67 14.13
CA GLU A 48 12.05 4.26 15.46
C GLU A 48 11.20 2.97 15.42
N HIS A 49 10.31 2.86 14.44
CA HIS A 49 9.30 1.79 14.41
C HIS A 49 9.66 0.60 13.51
N CYS A 50 10.59 0.77 12.58
CA CYS A 50 10.89 -0.24 11.57
C CYS A 50 12.36 -0.73 11.54
N GLU A 51 13.34 0.08 11.94
CA GLU A 51 14.78 -0.29 11.82
C GLU A 51 15.23 -1.48 12.66
N LYS A 52 14.47 -1.87 13.67
CA LYS A 52 14.75 -3.08 14.44
C LYS A 52 14.65 -4.36 13.61
N GLN A 53 14.15 -4.26 12.40
CA GLN A 53 13.97 -5.37 11.47
C GLN A 53 15.05 -5.31 10.38
N ARG A 54 15.82 -6.37 10.26
CA ARG A 54 16.99 -6.46 9.35
C ARG A 54 16.71 -6.18 7.86
N THR A 55 15.44 -6.16 7.47
CA THR A 55 14.99 -6.03 6.07
C THR A 55 14.59 -4.61 5.69
N ILE A 56 14.60 -3.67 6.64
CA ILE A 56 14.19 -2.30 6.38
C ILE A 56 15.40 -1.38 6.46
N LYS A 57 15.60 -0.64 5.39
CA LYS A 57 16.59 0.44 5.31
C LYS A 57 15.85 1.76 5.18
N VAL A 58 16.15 2.69 6.04
CA VAL A 58 15.69 4.06 5.95
C VAL A 58 16.71 4.84 5.14
N ASP A 59 16.32 5.22 3.92
CA ASP A 59 17.17 6.01 3.01
C ASP A 59 16.35 7.16 2.43
N ALA A 60 16.71 8.34 2.81
CA ALA A 60 16.02 9.57 2.46
C ALA A 60 16.48 10.15 1.12
N LYS A 61 16.39 9.40 0.08
CA LYS A 61 16.85 9.78 -1.25
C LYS A 61 16.04 10.91 -1.89
N PHE A 62 14.76 11.02 -1.58
CA PHE A 62 13.85 11.99 -2.19
C PHE A 62 13.43 13.08 -1.20
N ASP A 63 13.03 14.24 -1.69
CA ASP A 63 12.55 15.36 -0.88
C ASP A 63 11.10 15.20 -0.39
N PHE A 64 10.48 14.05 -0.67
CA PHE A 64 9.14 13.69 -0.25
C PHE A 64 9.14 12.29 0.37
N PRO A 65 8.16 11.95 1.22
CA PRO A 65 8.03 10.61 1.77
C PRO A 65 7.94 9.56 0.66
N SER A 66 8.81 8.57 0.70
CA SER A 66 8.92 7.55 -0.33
C SER A 66 9.17 6.18 0.32
N PHE A 67 8.39 5.17 -0.10
CA PHE A 67 8.50 3.81 0.39
C PHE A 67 8.69 2.85 -0.79
N CYS A 68 9.61 1.92 -0.65
CA CYS A 68 9.85 0.87 -1.63
C CYS A 68 9.64 -0.51 -0.99
N PHE A 69 8.74 -1.30 -1.56
CA PHE A 69 8.55 -2.69 -1.18
C PHE A 69 9.32 -3.59 -2.15
N ALA A 70 10.50 -4.04 -1.75
CA ALA A 70 11.30 -4.98 -2.52
C ALA A 70 10.82 -6.41 -2.27
N MET A 71 10.11 -6.98 -3.22
CA MET A 71 9.50 -8.30 -3.11
C MET A 71 9.86 -9.18 -4.32
N ALA A 72 9.99 -10.48 -4.08
CA ALA A 72 10.26 -11.44 -5.13
C ALA A 72 9.12 -11.52 -6.16
N THR A 73 9.44 -12.00 -7.35
CA THR A 73 8.46 -12.26 -8.41
C THR A 73 7.44 -13.32 -7.96
N GLY A 74 6.17 -13.12 -8.30
CA GLY A 74 5.11 -14.08 -7.99
C GLY A 74 4.51 -13.98 -6.58
N ILE A 75 4.97 -13.06 -5.73
CA ILE A 75 4.43 -12.86 -4.37
C ILE A 75 3.09 -12.10 -4.38
N GLY A 76 2.75 -11.45 -5.49
CA GLY A 76 1.49 -10.69 -5.60
C GLY A 76 1.66 -9.21 -5.27
N LYS A 77 2.62 -8.55 -5.91
CA LYS A 77 2.89 -7.11 -5.74
C LYS A 77 1.67 -6.24 -6.05
N THR A 78 0.91 -6.58 -7.09
CA THR A 78 -0.30 -5.86 -7.47
C THR A 78 -1.36 -5.91 -6.37
N ARG A 79 -1.50 -7.03 -5.70
CA ARG A 79 -2.42 -7.18 -4.56
C ARG A 79 -1.96 -6.34 -3.37
N LEU A 80 -0.66 -6.31 -3.11
CA LEU A 80 -0.10 -5.42 -2.07
C LEU A 80 -0.32 -3.95 -2.42
N MET A 81 -0.19 -3.57 -3.68
CA MET A 81 -0.52 -2.21 -4.13
C MET A 81 -1.98 -1.87 -3.81
N GLY A 82 -2.91 -2.75 -4.15
CA GLY A 82 -4.33 -2.56 -3.83
C GLY A 82 -4.56 -2.44 -2.31
N ALA A 83 -3.93 -3.30 -1.53
CA ALA A 83 -4.01 -3.26 -0.07
C ALA A 83 -3.48 -1.94 0.51
N SER A 84 -2.35 -1.46 -0.01
CA SER A 84 -1.74 -0.19 0.42
C SER A 84 -2.61 1.02 0.05
N ILE A 85 -3.19 1.04 -1.14
CA ILE A 85 -4.13 2.08 -1.57
C ILE A 85 -5.35 2.11 -0.65
N TYR A 86 -5.96 0.94 -0.40
CA TYR A 86 -7.11 0.85 0.50
C TYR A 86 -6.74 1.28 1.93
N TYR A 87 -5.57 0.87 2.42
CA TYR A 87 -5.09 1.27 3.73
C TYR A 87 -5.01 2.80 3.86
N LEU A 88 -4.37 3.47 2.91
CA LEU A 88 -4.23 4.94 2.90
C LEU A 88 -5.59 5.64 2.71
N TYR A 89 -6.46 5.10 1.87
CA TYR A 89 -7.82 5.59 1.70
C TYR A 89 -8.60 5.54 3.02
N LYS A 90 -8.51 4.43 3.74
CA LYS A 90 -9.29 4.22 4.97
C LYS A 90 -8.71 4.97 6.18
N THR A 91 -7.39 4.97 6.33
CA THR A 91 -6.72 5.54 7.51
C THR A 91 -6.35 7.01 7.37
N LYS A 92 -5.97 7.44 6.18
CA LYS A 92 -5.54 8.82 5.90
C LYS A 92 -6.59 9.65 5.14
N GLY A 93 -7.65 9.05 4.67
CA GLY A 93 -8.68 9.71 3.89
C GLY A 93 -8.27 10.13 2.49
N TYR A 94 -7.19 9.57 1.95
CA TYR A 94 -6.74 9.88 0.59
C TYR A 94 -7.72 9.30 -0.42
N ARG A 95 -8.09 10.09 -1.42
CA ARG A 95 -9.09 9.71 -2.43
C ARG A 95 -8.55 9.70 -3.85
N HIS A 96 -7.40 10.31 -4.08
CA HIS A 96 -6.77 10.42 -5.38
C HIS A 96 -5.44 9.70 -5.36
N PHE A 97 -5.27 8.74 -6.26
CA PHE A 97 -4.05 7.94 -6.38
C PHE A 97 -3.57 7.97 -7.82
N PHE A 98 -2.28 8.19 -7.99
CA PHE A 98 -1.64 8.18 -9.29
C PHE A 98 -0.73 6.95 -9.39
N ILE A 99 -1.01 6.07 -10.37
CA ILE A 99 -0.28 4.83 -10.55
C ILE A 99 0.54 4.93 -11.84
N LEU A 100 1.84 4.76 -11.70
CA LEU A 100 2.77 4.69 -12.82
C LEU A 100 3.07 3.23 -13.14
N ALA A 101 2.94 2.86 -14.40
CA ALA A 101 3.26 1.52 -14.88
C ALA A 101 4.22 1.60 -16.07
N PRO A 102 5.30 0.81 -16.09
CA PRO A 102 6.20 0.76 -17.23
C PRO A 102 5.55 -0.03 -18.37
N GLY A 103 5.33 0.63 -19.50
CA GLY A 103 4.80 0.00 -20.71
C GLY A 103 3.28 -0.18 -20.75
N SER A 104 2.75 -0.25 -21.97
CA SER A 104 1.33 -0.34 -22.24
C SER A 104 0.68 -1.64 -21.74
N THR A 105 1.39 -2.75 -21.81
CA THR A 105 0.88 -4.06 -21.37
C THR A 105 0.52 -4.08 -19.88
N ILE A 106 1.38 -3.51 -19.04
CA ILE A 106 1.13 -3.42 -17.59
C ILE A 106 0.03 -2.42 -17.32
N TYR A 107 0.01 -1.31 -18.02
CA TYR A 107 -1.05 -0.29 -17.92
C TYR A 107 -2.42 -0.90 -18.23
N ASP A 108 -2.54 -1.60 -19.36
CA ASP A 108 -3.79 -2.24 -19.77
C ASP A 108 -4.25 -3.30 -18.78
N LYS A 109 -3.33 -4.07 -18.25
CA LYS A 109 -3.60 -5.05 -17.19
C LYS A 109 -4.17 -4.37 -15.94
N LEU A 110 -3.51 -3.35 -15.42
CA LEU A 110 -3.96 -2.63 -14.23
C LEU A 110 -5.31 -1.94 -14.44
N ARG A 111 -5.53 -1.39 -15.63
CA ARG A 111 -6.82 -0.78 -15.99
C ARG A 111 -7.96 -1.81 -15.95
N LYS A 112 -7.74 -3.00 -16.51
CA LYS A 112 -8.72 -4.10 -16.47
C LYS A 112 -8.96 -4.59 -15.04
N GLU A 113 -7.89 -4.79 -14.28
CA GLU A 113 -7.97 -5.25 -12.89
C GLU A 113 -8.52 -4.21 -11.92
N SER A 114 -8.69 -2.96 -12.34
CA SER A 114 -9.38 -1.92 -11.59
C SER A 114 -10.92 -1.98 -11.73
N ASN A 115 -11.43 -2.87 -12.56
CA ASN A 115 -12.87 -3.11 -12.70
C ASN A 115 -13.34 -4.14 -11.66
N PRO A 116 -14.33 -3.81 -10.82
CA PRO A 116 -14.86 -4.75 -9.81
C PRO A 116 -15.39 -6.07 -10.37
N ALA A 117 -15.78 -6.11 -11.62
CA ALA A 117 -16.24 -7.33 -12.30
C ALA A 117 -15.09 -8.26 -12.74
N HIS A 118 -13.85 -7.78 -12.71
CA HIS A 118 -12.69 -8.58 -13.12
C HIS A 118 -12.31 -9.61 -12.05
N PRO A 119 -12.00 -10.88 -12.43
CA PRO A 119 -11.63 -11.92 -11.46
C PRO A 119 -10.40 -11.59 -10.60
N LYS A 120 -9.49 -10.78 -11.15
CA LYS A 120 -8.27 -10.31 -10.47
C LYS A 120 -8.37 -8.85 -10.03
N TYR A 121 -9.58 -8.41 -9.65
CA TYR A 121 -9.79 -7.05 -9.14
C TYR A 121 -8.79 -6.72 -8.02
N ILE A 122 -8.14 -5.56 -8.12
CA ILE A 122 -7.05 -5.18 -7.19
C ILE A 122 -7.53 -5.01 -5.74
N PHE A 123 -8.82 -4.70 -5.54
CA PHE A 123 -9.45 -4.60 -4.22
C PHE A 123 -10.37 -5.79 -3.94
N LYS A 124 -10.06 -6.96 -4.48
CA LYS A 124 -10.88 -8.16 -4.27
C LYS A 124 -11.02 -8.49 -2.79
N GLY A 125 -12.25 -8.65 -2.35
CA GLY A 125 -12.62 -8.80 -0.93
C GLY A 125 -13.04 -7.50 -0.26
N LEU A 126 -12.84 -6.36 -0.91
CA LEU A 126 -13.17 -5.03 -0.41
C LEU A 126 -14.13 -4.27 -1.36
N GLU A 127 -14.78 -4.97 -2.26
CA GLU A 127 -15.64 -4.38 -3.30
C GLU A 127 -16.74 -3.49 -2.72
N ALA A 128 -17.37 -3.94 -1.63
CA ALA A 128 -18.42 -3.20 -0.96
C ALA A 128 -17.92 -1.93 -0.26
N GLU A 129 -16.69 -1.94 0.22
CA GLU A 129 -16.10 -0.81 0.96
C GLU A 129 -15.46 0.23 0.07
N MET A 130 -14.82 -0.20 -1.03
CA MET A 130 -14.17 0.71 -1.98
C MET A 130 -15.15 1.36 -2.96
N GLY A 131 -16.30 0.75 -3.19
CA GLY A 131 -17.16 1.14 -4.28
C GLY A 131 -16.49 0.92 -5.64
N ARG A 132 -16.91 1.68 -6.66
CA ARG A 132 -16.31 1.60 -7.98
C ARG A 132 -15.27 2.71 -8.16
N PRO A 133 -13.97 2.39 -8.20
CA PRO A 133 -12.94 3.39 -8.47
C PRO A 133 -13.16 4.04 -9.85
N LYS A 134 -13.02 5.35 -9.90
CA LYS A 134 -13.00 6.08 -11.16
C LYS A 134 -11.58 6.07 -11.71
N VAL A 135 -11.39 5.40 -12.84
CA VAL A 135 -10.10 5.32 -13.54
C VAL A 135 -10.11 6.30 -14.70
N THR A 136 -9.16 7.19 -14.74
CA THR A 136 -8.97 8.18 -15.81
C THR A 136 -7.63 8.03 -16.47
#